data_10c8997abcd79957a0e794b6f703fd98
#
_entry.id   10c8997abcd79957a0e794b6f703fd98
#
_cell.length_a   1.000
_cell.length_b   1.000
_cell.length_c   1.000
_cell.angle_alpha   90.00
_cell.angle_beta   90.00
_cell.angle_gamma   90.00
#
_symmetry.space_group_name_H-M   'P 1'
#
loop_
_entity.id
_entity.type
_entity.pdbx_description
1 polymer ?
#
loop_
_entity_poly.entity_id
_entity_poly.type
_entity_poly.pdbx_seq_one_letter_code
_entity_poly.pdbx_strand_id
1 'polypeptide(L)'
;MTHYDLLIQNGRVIDAQTRFDDIADIAISKGKIERIDSEINRNLAKSTINAIGQWVIPGMIDTHVHVANATNFGKVKGIGLQMVAAAGATTVIDLGGSMEEMAEGINTRGSGVNVGGLGYLKPGETVPEGRLSSDTILEIVATALEAGSLGIKLWGGYYPFTPEETARFIATANDLGGYVAYHVGTTKSGSRLDGLREVPELLGNRGRVHIAHVNAYCRGSILPVNDEIHEALNIISELRDQVVSEVHLARPNFTLGKCDENGKVLADVVGNCLKLKNYTPTDEGIRAALHDGYASTVETTSNGLVLVTGERGIKLFDAAKTDITMSFPVNNATAAFQLTASKNADNEFIIDAIASDAGALPRNINIEQAMRMVKFGGLEPIEMVAKLSYNPARMVGLTSKGRLSVGHDADITIIDPVKGSASHGIVAGELIMSEGNVLGKSGTILTTARGERKINSYELDYEVIDTTQALMYSGRN
;
A
#
# COMPACT_ATOMS: atom_id res chain seq x y z
N MET A 1 -41.84 2.65 -6.88
CA MET A 1 -40.86 1.54 -6.93
C MET A 1 -39.49 2.14 -6.66
N THR A 2 -38.73 1.55 -5.76
CA THR A 2 -37.33 1.97 -5.51
C THR A 2 -36.47 1.54 -6.69
N HIS A 3 -35.73 2.48 -7.29
CA HIS A 3 -34.82 2.23 -8.42
C HIS A 3 -33.37 1.98 -7.97
N TYR A 4 -32.98 2.61 -6.87
CA TYR A 4 -31.59 2.58 -6.38
C TYR A 4 -31.45 1.71 -5.13
N ASP A 5 -30.31 1.04 -4.98
CA ASP A 5 -30.01 0.26 -3.79
C ASP A 5 -29.52 1.18 -2.65
N LEU A 6 -28.69 2.15 -2.98
CA LEU A 6 -28.14 3.15 -2.05
C LEU A 6 -28.17 4.54 -2.71
N LEU A 7 -28.44 5.58 -1.90
CA LEU A 7 -28.32 6.97 -2.29
C LEU A 7 -27.48 7.72 -1.24
N ILE A 8 -26.38 8.34 -1.68
CA ILE A 8 -25.56 9.24 -0.89
C ILE A 8 -25.99 10.65 -1.22
N GLN A 9 -26.38 11.44 -0.20
CA GLN A 9 -26.97 12.77 -0.39
C GLN A 9 -26.19 13.88 0.27
N ASN A 10 -26.22 15.07 -0.34
CA ASN A 10 -25.73 16.34 0.22
C ASN A 10 -24.21 16.36 0.50
N GLY A 11 -23.45 15.45 -0.06
CA GLY A 11 -22.01 15.41 0.14
C GLY A 11 -21.27 16.34 -0.81
N ARG A 12 -20.11 16.87 -0.39
CA ARG A 12 -19.16 17.48 -1.31
C ARG A 12 -18.47 16.36 -2.08
N VAL A 13 -18.92 16.15 -3.31
CA VAL A 13 -18.36 15.14 -4.21
C VAL A 13 -17.09 15.70 -4.86
N ILE A 14 -15.96 14.98 -4.70
CA ILE A 14 -14.69 15.37 -5.27
C ILE A 14 -14.15 14.24 -6.13
N ASP A 15 -13.99 14.49 -7.43
CA ASP A 15 -13.44 13.55 -8.40
C ASP A 15 -12.27 14.16 -9.16
N ALA A 16 -11.10 13.52 -9.07
CA ALA A 16 -9.88 14.06 -9.64
C ALA A 16 -9.81 13.93 -11.17
N GLN A 17 -10.46 12.92 -11.75
CA GLN A 17 -10.45 12.70 -13.19
C GLN A 17 -11.29 13.75 -13.93
N THR A 18 -12.52 13.96 -13.46
CA THR A 18 -13.46 14.91 -14.06
C THR A 18 -13.22 16.35 -13.59
N ARG A 19 -12.39 16.51 -12.55
CA ARG A 19 -12.16 17.77 -11.83
C ARG A 19 -13.47 18.33 -11.23
N PHE A 20 -14.39 17.43 -10.87
CA PHE A 20 -15.62 17.79 -10.20
C PHE A 20 -15.37 18.02 -8.72
N ASP A 21 -15.88 19.12 -8.19
CA ASP A 21 -15.78 19.50 -6.77
C ASP A 21 -16.97 20.37 -6.42
N ASP A 22 -18.11 19.75 -6.07
CA ASP A 22 -19.34 20.45 -5.72
C ASP A 22 -20.25 19.55 -4.87
N ILE A 23 -21.34 20.13 -4.33
CA ILE A 23 -22.36 19.36 -3.61
C ILE A 23 -23.22 18.59 -4.63
N ALA A 24 -23.29 17.27 -4.44
CA ALA A 24 -24.12 16.42 -5.28
C ALA A 24 -24.60 15.17 -4.53
N ASP A 25 -25.60 14.52 -5.12
CA ASP A 25 -26.12 13.21 -4.72
C ASP A 25 -25.59 12.13 -5.66
N ILE A 26 -25.30 10.94 -5.12
CA ILE A 26 -24.85 9.77 -5.90
C ILE A 26 -25.83 8.63 -5.68
N ALA A 27 -26.50 8.19 -6.75
CA ALA A 27 -27.37 7.03 -6.75
C ALA A 27 -26.64 5.79 -7.27
N ILE A 28 -26.79 4.69 -6.54
CA ILE A 28 -26.09 3.43 -6.74
C ILE A 28 -27.10 2.31 -6.97
N SER A 29 -26.84 1.48 -7.98
CA SER A 29 -27.65 0.30 -8.28
C SER A 29 -26.74 -0.84 -8.75
N LYS A 30 -26.97 -2.04 -8.23
CA LYS A 30 -26.21 -3.25 -8.58
C LYS A 30 -24.69 -3.07 -8.52
N GLY A 31 -24.21 -2.41 -7.47
CA GLY A 31 -22.79 -2.17 -7.25
C GLY A 31 -22.14 -1.11 -8.14
N LYS A 32 -22.91 -0.40 -8.97
CA LYS A 32 -22.40 0.63 -9.89
C LYS A 32 -23.04 1.99 -9.59
N ILE A 33 -22.28 3.04 -9.91
CA ILE A 33 -22.81 4.41 -9.93
C ILE A 33 -23.77 4.53 -11.11
N GLU A 34 -25.03 4.84 -10.84
CA GLU A 34 -26.07 4.94 -11.87
C GLU A 34 -26.37 6.41 -12.23
N ARG A 35 -26.26 7.30 -11.24
CA ARG A 35 -26.57 8.72 -11.45
C ARG A 35 -25.79 9.59 -10.45
N ILE A 36 -25.31 10.74 -10.92
CA ILE A 36 -24.80 11.83 -10.09
C ILE A 36 -25.56 13.08 -10.50
N ASP A 37 -26.17 13.77 -9.53
CA ASP A 37 -26.97 14.97 -9.79
C ASP A 37 -26.97 15.88 -8.56
N SER A 38 -27.35 17.14 -8.73
CA SER A 38 -27.46 18.11 -7.63
C SER A 38 -28.53 17.72 -6.58
N GLU A 39 -29.57 17.02 -7.00
CA GLU A 39 -30.63 16.53 -6.13
C GLU A 39 -31.27 15.25 -6.69
N ILE A 40 -31.35 14.20 -5.89
CA ILE A 40 -32.04 12.95 -6.23
C ILE A 40 -33.07 12.64 -5.15
N ASN A 41 -34.31 12.37 -5.57
CA ASN A 41 -35.38 12.07 -4.63
C ASN A 41 -35.11 10.80 -3.82
N ARG A 42 -34.99 10.94 -2.49
CA ARG A 42 -34.68 9.84 -1.55
C ARG A 42 -35.66 8.67 -1.62
N ASN A 43 -36.91 8.91 -2.02
CA ASN A 43 -37.93 7.86 -2.14
C ASN A 43 -37.64 6.87 -3.28
N LEU A 44 -36.66 7.18 -4.14
CA LEU A 44 -36.22 6.28 -5.20
C LEU A 44 -35.17 5.26 -4.73
N ALA A 45 -34.65 5.37 -3.50
CA ALA A 45 -33.60 4.49 -2.96
C ALA A 45 -34.12 3.61 -1.82
N LYS A 46 -33.58 2.40 -1.69
CA LYS A 46 -33.87 1.48 -0.57
C LYS A 46 -33.23 1.97 0.72
N SER A 47 -32.01 2.50 0.63
CA SER A 47 -31.25 3.06 1.75
C SER A 47 -30.60 4.39 1.39
N THR A 48 -30.34 5.23 2.39
CA THR A 48 -29.71 6.55 2.18
C THR A 48 -28.63 6.81 3.23
N ILE A 49 -27.54 7.44 2.78
CA ILE A 49 -26.52 8.03 3.64
C ILE A 49 -26.57 9.55 3.44
N ASN A 50 -26.74 10.30 4.52
CA ASN A 50 -26.66 11.76 4.46
C ASN A 50 -25.23 12.21 4.76
N ALA A 51 -24.55 12.70 3.73
CA ALA A 51 -23.15 13.13 3.78
C ALA A 51 -23.00 14.66 3.92
N ILE A 52 -24.01 15.33 4.51
CA ILE A 52 -23.95 16.79 4.71
C ILE A 52 -22.68 17.18 5.49
N GLY A 53 -21.91 18.13 4.94
CA GLY A 53 -20.65 18.59 5.55
C GLY A 53 -19.49 17.60 5.39
N GLN A 54 -19.66 16.48 4.72
CA GLN A 54 -18.64 15.47 4.47
C GLN A 54 -18.17 15.50 3.00
N TRP A 55 -16.98 14.97 2.76
CA TRP A 55 -16.43 14.80 1.43
C TRP A 55 -16.70 13.38 0.93
N VAL A 56 -17.25 13.26 -0.26
CA VAL A 56 -17.49 11.98 -0.93
C VAL A 56 -16.50 11.84 -2.06
N ILE A 57 -15.58 10.89 -1.93
CA ILE A 57 -14.50 10.66 -2.88
C ILE A 57 -14.58 9.25 -3.46
N PRO A 58 -13.97 8.97 -4.63
CA PRO A 58 -13.77 7.60 -5.06
C PRO A 58 -13.09 6.80 -3.95
N GLY A 59 -13.40 5.54 -3.84
CA GLY A 59 -12.84 4.68 -2.81
C GLY A 59 -11.31 4.81 -2.70
N MET A 60 -10.81 4.96 -1.47
CA MET A 60 -9.37 5.00 -1.22
C MET A 60 -8.73 3.68 -1.62
N ILE A 61 -7.69 3.74 -2.44
CA ILE A 61 -6.89 2.61 -2.91
C ILE A 61 -5.50 2.70 -2.29
N ASP A 62 -5.13 1.73 -1.48
CA ASP A 62 -3.81 1.65 -0.89
C ASP A 62 -2.95 0.64 -1.67
N THR A 63 -2.01 1.13 -2.44
CA THR A 63 -1.17 0.33 -3.34
C THR A 63 -0.06 -0.44 -2.63
N HIS A 64 0.06 -0.28 -1.30
CA HIS A 64 1.11 -0.92 -0.53
C HIS A 64 0.64 -1.23 0.89
N VAL A 65 0.23 -2.46 1.09
CA VAL A 65 -0.13 -2.97 2.43
C VAL A 65 0.50 -4.34 2.69
N HIS A 66 0.41 -4.81 3.94
CA HIS A 66 0.80 -6.12 4.42
C HIS A 66 -0.36 -6.69 5.25
N VAL A 67 -1.31 -7.35 4.60
CA VAL A 67 -2.53 -7.88 5.21
C VAL A 67 -2.57 -9.42 5.28
N ALA A 68 -1.88 -10.09 4.35
CA ALA A 68 -1.87 -11.54 4.24
C ALA A 68 -0.87 -12.19 5.21
N ASN A 69 0.30 -11.58 5.42
CA ASN A 69 1.36 -12.17 6.24
C ASN A 69 1.04 -12.14 7.73
N ALA A 70 0.29 -13.14 8.20
CA ALA A 70 -0.12 -13.28 9.59
C ALA A 70 1.01 -13.72 10.55
N THR A 71 2.09 -14.32 10.02
CA THR A 71 3.13 -14.92 10.85
C THR A 71 4.05 -13.88 11.49
N ASN A 72 4.32 -12.79 10.82
CA ASN A 72 5.20 -11.72 11.30
C ASN A 72 4.46 -10.62 12.08
N PHE A 73 3.11 -10.55 11.96
CA PHE A 73 2.30 -9.45 12.49
C PHE A 73 1.26 -9.93 13.52
N GLY A 74 1.61 -10.86 14.40
CA GLY A 74 0.78 -11.20 15.56
C GLY A 74 -0.14 -12.41 15.38
N LYS A 75 0.03 -13.20 14.36
CA LYS A 75 -0.65 -14.51 14.13
C LYS A 75 -2.19 -14.45 14.11
N VAL A 76 -2.78 -13.29 13.82
CA VAL A 76 -4.22 -13.09 13.75
C VAL A 76 -4.64 -12.91 12.30
N LYS A 77 -5.09 -14.02 11.69
CA LYS A 77 -5.52 -14.04 10.28
C LYS A 77 -6.61 -13.00 10.00
N GLY A 78 -6.46 -12.25 8.91
CA GLY A 78 -7.42 -11.25 8.47
C GLY A 78 -7.48 -9.96 9.30
N ILE A 79 -6.66 -9.80 10.35
CA ILE A 79 -6.68 -8.57 11.16
C ILE A 79 -6.29 -7.33 10.32
N GLY A 80 -5.36 -7.49 9.39
CA GLY A 80 -4.95 -6.40 8.49
C GLY A 80 -6.09 -5.93 7.60
N LEU A 81 -6.94 -6.83 7.12
CA LEU A 81 -8.13 -6.50 6.32
C LEU A 81 -9.12 -5.63 7.11
N GLN A 82 -9.32 -5.96 8.40
CA GLN A 82 -10.16 -5.15 9.30
C GLN A 82 -9.55 -3.76 9.53
N MET A 83 -8.21 -3.69 9.72
CA MET A 83 -7.52 -2.43 10.00
C MET A 83 -7.54 -1.48 8.80
N VAL A 84 -7.36 -1.98 7.57
CA VAL A 84 -7.42 -1.13 6.38
C VAL A 84 -8.85 -0.65 6.08
N ALA A 85 -9.86 -1.52 6.26
CA ALA A 85 -11.26 -1.14 6.13
C ALA A 85 -11.65 -0.06 7.15
N ALA A 86 -11.25 -0.23 8.42
CA ALA A 86 -11.50 0.76 9.48
C ALA A 86 -10.87 2.13 9.16
N ALA A 87 -9.74 2.15 8.42
CA ALA A 87 -9.08 3.36 7.96
C ALA A 87 -9.72 3.97 6.69
N GLY A 88 -10.75 3.34 6.11
CA GLY A 88 -11.49 3.83 4.96
C GLY A 88 -10.98 3.35 3.60
N ALA A 89 -10.08 2.37 3.56
CA ALA A 89 -9.69 1.75 2.29
C ALA A 89 -10.82 0.89 1.73
N THR A 90 -11.03 0.97 0.42
CA THR A 90 -11.98 0.12 -0.33
C THR A 90 -11.24 -0.91 -1.17
N THR A 91 -10.00 -0.62 -1.54
CA THR A 91 -9.14 -1.50 -2.33
C THR A 91 -7.72 -1.43 -1.79
N VAL A 92 -7.07 -2.57 -1.68
CA VAL A 92 -5.69 -2.67 -1.19
C VAL A 92 -4.86 -3.64 -2.04
N ILE A 93 -3.56 -3.37 -2.17
CA ILE A 93 -2.60 -4.27 -2.82
C ILE A 93 -1.58 -4.71 -1.80
N ASP A 94 -1.59 -6.01 -1.48
CA ASP A 94 -0.62 -6.62 -0.57
C ASP A 94 0.71 -6.84 -1.28
N LEU A 95 1.77 -6.27 -0.74
CA LEU A 95 3.10 -6.37 -1.32
C LEU A 95 3.98 -7.43 -0.60
N GLY A 96 3.44 -8.59 -0.33
CA GLY A 96 4.30 -9.62 0.20
C GLY A 96 3.64 -10.75 0.98
N GLY A 97 2.40 -11.07 0.66
CA GLY A 97 1.72 -12.24 1.19
C GLY A 97 1.35 -13.24 0.11
N SER A 98 1.01 -14.47 0.48
CA SER A 98 0.47 -15.45 -0.43
C SER A 98 -1.03 -15.23 -0.65
N MET A 99 -1.52 -15.56 -1.85
CA MET A 99 -2.94 -15.50 -2.16
C MET A 99 -3.77 -16.47 -1.32
N GLU A 100 -3.16 -17.56 -0.86
CA GLU A 100 -3.79 -18.54 0.04
C GLU A 100 -4.01 -17.94 1.44
N GLU A 101 -2.98 -17.31 2.04
CA GLU A 101 -3.11 -16.60 3.32
C GLU A 101 -4.13 -15.46 3.23
N MET A 102 -4.20 -14.78 2.10
CA MET A 102 -5.19 -13.72 1.84
C MET A 102 -6.61 -14.29 1.81
N ALA A 103 -6.85 -15.37 1.05
CA ALA A 103 -8.14 -16.06 1.01
C ALA A 103 -8.54 -16.58 2.40
N GLU A 104 -7.61 -17.14 3.16
CA GLU A 104 -7.84 -17.58 4.53
C GLU A 104 -8.17 -16.39 5.46
N GLY A 105 -7.50 -15.26 5.27
CA GLY A 105 -7.79 -14.02 5.99
C GLY A 105 -9.20 -13.51 5.73
N ILE A 106 -9.65 -13.51 4.47
CA ILE A 106 -11.01 -13.13 4.06
C ILE A 106 -12.04 -14.09 4.69
N ASN A 107 -11.82 -15.40 4.61
CA ASN A 107 -12.72 -16.39 5.18
C ASN A 107 -12.80 -16.32 6.71
N THR A 108 -11.72 -15.92 7.37
CA THR A 108 -11.66 -15.82 8.85
C THR A 108 -12.23 -14.50 9.36
N ARG A 109 -11.87 -13.39 8.70
CA ARG A 109 -12.21 -12.02 9.08
C ARG A 109 -12.34 -11.13 7.85
N GLY A 110 -13.32 -11.39 7.02
CA GLY A 110 -13.61 -10.53 5.89
C GLY A 110 -13.96 -9.10 6.32
N SER A 111 -13.68 -8.15 5.47
CA SER A 111 -13.91 -6.73 5.72
C SER A 111 -14.66 -6.02 4.60
N GLY A 112 -14.97 -6.74 3.52
CA GLY A 112 -15.64 -6.20 2.33
C GLY A 112 -14.70 -5.46 1.35
N VAL A 113 -13.40 -5.34 1.62
CA VAL A 113 -12.46 -4.66 0.72
C VAL A 113 -12.11 -5.52 -0.49
N ASN A 114 -11.76 -4.84 -1.60
CA ASN A 114 -11.11 -5.48 -2.73
C ASN A 114 -9.63 -5.64 -2.40
N VAL A 115 -9.05 -6.83 -2.66
CA VAL A 115 -7.67 -7.09 -2.30
C VAL A 115 -6.93 -7.84 -3.41
N GLY A 116 -5.84 -7.24 -3.89
CA GLY A 116 -4.87 -7.90 -4.76
C GLY A 116 -3.58 -8.17 -4.01
N GLY A 117 -2.74 -9.06 -4.55
CA GLY A 117 -1.46 -9.37 -3.92
C GLY A 117 -0.34 -9.60 -4.91
N LEU A 118 0.89 -9.41 -4.46
CA LEU A 118 2.11 -9.74 -5.18
C LEU A 118 2.85 -10.89 -4.50
N GLY A 119 3.27 -11.87 -5.28
CA GLY A 119 4.10 -12.95 -4.80
C GLY A 119 5.45 -12.42 -4.29
N TYR A 120 5.81 -12.71 -3.06
CA TYR A 120 7.09 -12.28 -2.49
C TYR A 120 8.21 -13.25 -2.87
N LEU A 121 9.40 -12.68 -3.09
CA LEU A 121 10.58 -13.43 -3.46
C LEU A 121 11.54 -13.48 -2.27
N LYS A 122 11.68 -14.68 -1.66
CA LYS A 122 12.54 -14.91 -0.50
C LYS A 122 13.42 -16.12 -0.74
N PRO A 123 14.77 -15.94 -0.79
CA PRO A 123 15.72 -17.04 -0.89
C PRO A 123 15.53 -18.08 0.23
N GLY A 124 15.59 -19.35 -0.13
CA GLY A 124 15.39 -20.48 0.80
C GLY A 124 13.93 -20.77 1.14
N GLU A 125 12.95 -19.99 0.63
CA GLU A 125 11.53 -20.21 0.87
C GLU A 125 10.74 -20.24 -0.45
N THR A 126 10.58 -19.11 -1.12
CA THR A 126 9.88 -19.01 -2.42
C THR A 126 10.84 -19.01 -3.60
N VAL A 127 12.12 -18.84 -3.34
CA VAL A 127 13.20 -18.83 -4.35
C VAL A 127 14.32 -19.76 -3.89
N PRO A 128 14.84 -20.65 -4.75
CA PRO A 128 16.01 -21.47 -4.40
C PRO A 128 17.21 -20.63 -3.98
N GLU A 129 18.03 -21.16 -3.08
CA GLU A 129 19.30 -20.54 -2.75
C GLU A 129 20.33 -20.70 -3.88
N GLY A 130 21.26 -19.73 -3.97
CA GLY A 130 22.35 -19.74 -4.95
C GLY A 130 22.00 -18.99 -6.23
N ARG A 131 22.86 -19.16 -7.25
CA ARG A 131 22.70 -18.48 -8.55
C ARG A 131 21.52 -19.02 -9.33
N LEU A 132 20.64 -18.13 -9.77
CA LEU A 132 19.44 -18.49 -10.50
C LEU A 132 19.67 -18.51 -12.02
N SER A 133 19.18 -19.55 -12.68
CA SER A 133 19.10 -19.60 -14.13
C SER A 133 17.93 -18.76 -14.65
N SER A 134 17.91 -18.44 -15.95
CA SER A 134 16.77 -17.75 -16.56
C SER A 134 15.48 -18.59 -16.51
N ASP A 135 15.60 -19.90 -16.69
CA ASP A 135 14.46 -20.82 -16.63
C ASP A 135 13.87 -20.88 -15.21
N THR A 136 14.73 -20.91 -14.19
CA THR A 136 14.30 -20.87 -12.79
C THR A 136 13.55 -19.56 -12.46
N ILE A 137 14.05 -18.41 -12.92
CA ILE A 137 13.39 -17.13 -12.75
C ILE A 137 12.02 -17.11 -13.46
N LEU A 138 11.96 -17.62 -14.68
CA LEU A 138 10.71 -17.74 -15.44
C LEU A 138 9.68 -18.60 -14.70
N GLU A 139 10.09 -19.76 -14.18
CA GLU A 139 9.24 -20.67 -13.42
C GLU A 139 8.70 -20.00 -12.15
N ILE A 140 9.56 -19.31 -11.37
CA ILE A 140 9.16 -18.61 -10.15
C ILE A 140 8.09 -17.55 -10.45
N VAL A 141 8.33 -16.71 -11.46
CA VAL A 141 7.39 -15.64 -11.82
C VAL A 141 6.07 -16.22 -12.35
N ALA A 142 6.13 -17.23 -13.23
CA ALA A 142 4.94 -17.90 -13.76
C ALA A 142 4.12 -18.53 -12.62
N THR A 143 4.78 -19.23 -11.70
CA THR A 143 4.12 -19.84 -10.53
C THR A 143 3.41 -18.79 -9.66
N ALA A 144 4.03 -17.63 -9.42
CA ALA A 144 3.39 -16.55 -8.66
C ALA A 144 2.12 -16.03 -9.36
N LEU A 145 2.16 -15.84 -10.68
CA LEU A 145 1.00 -15.40 -11.46
C LEU A 145 -0.11 -16.46 -11.47
N GLU A 146 0.25 -17.74 -11.64
CA GLU A 146 -0.69 -18.88 -11.65
C GLU A 146 -1.30 -19.13 -10.28
N ALA A 147 -0.59 -18.76 -9.19
CA ALA A 147 -1.12 -18.78 -7.83
C ALA A 147 -2.16 -17.68 -7.55
N GLY A 148 -2.39 -16.78 -8.51
CA GLY A 148 -3.38 -15.69 -8.41
C GLY A 148 -2.81 -14.33 -8.13
N SER A 149 -1.49 -14.20 -7.94
CA SER A 149 -0.86 -12.90 -7.71
C SER A 149 -0.92 -12.01 -8.96
N LEU A 150 -1.00 -10.70 -8.78
CA LEU A 150 -0.92 -9.71 -9.86
C LEU A 150 0.48 -9.62 -10.47
N GLY A 151 1.49 -10.11 -9.77
CA GLY A 151 2.89 -10.07 -10.15
C GLY A 151 3.80 -10.46 -9.00
N ILE A 152 4.97 -9.81 -8.90
CA ILE A 152 5.99 -10.13 -7.91
C ILE A 152 6.42 -8.91 -7.09
N LYS A 153 6.88 -9.17 -5.86
CA LYS A 153 7.54 -8.21 -4.97
C LYS A 153 9.00 -8.54 -4.78
N LEU A 154 9.87 -7.59 -5.11
CA LEU A 154 11.30 -7.61 -4.79
C LEU A 154 11.56 -6.86 -3.49
N TRP A 155 12.22 -7.50 -2.52
CA TRP A 155 12.44 -7.01 -1.15
C TRP A 155 13.91 -6.67 -0.91
N GLY A 156 14.46 -5.74 -1.69
CA GLY A 156 15.89 -5.39 -1.65
C GLY A 156 16.43 -4.94 -0.29
N GLY A 157 15.57 -4.44 0.60
CA GLY A 157 15.97 -4.07 1.97
C GLY A 157 16.10 -5.25 2.94
N TYR A 158 15.58 -6.44 2.58
CA TYR A 158 15.51 -7.61 3.46
C TYR A 158 16.10 -8.86 2.83
N TYR A 159 15.83 -9.10 1.55
CA TYR A 159 16.25 -10.27 0.78
C TYR A 159 16.80 -9.83 -0.57
N PRO A 160 17.95 -9.11 -0.59
CA PRO A 160 18.50 -8.55 -1.81
C PRO A 160 19.02 -9.66 -2.73
N PHE A 161 18.69 -9.55 -4.01
CA PHE A 161 19.32 -10.30 -5.09
C PHE A 161 20.50 -9.53 -5.66
N THR A 162 21.32 -10.16 -6.50
CA THR A 162 22.33 -9.45 -7.29
C THR A 162 21.66 -8.47 -8.26
N PRO A 163 22.38 -7.43 -8.74
CA PRO A 163 21.83 -6.52 -9.76
C PRO A 163 21.32 -7.28 -11.00
N GLU A 164 22.06 -8.27 -11.47
CA GLU A 164 21.72 -9.06 -12.64
C GLU A 164 20.45 -9.91 -12.43
N GLU A 165 20.29 -10.52 -11.25
CA GLU A 165 19.08 -11.28 -10.92
C GLU A 165 17.88 -10.36 -10.74
N THR A 166 18.05 -9.22 -10.07
CA THR A 166 17.01 -8.20 -9.91
C THR A 166 16.49 -7.73 -11.28
N ALA A 167 17.40 -7.35 -12.19
CA ALA A 167 17.05 -6.94 -13.55
C ALA A 167 16.31 -8.04 -14.32
N ARG A 168 16.76 -9.31 -14.20
CA ARG A 168 16.08 -10.45 -14.85
C ARG A 168 14.70 -10.73 -14.28
N PHE A 169 14.50 -10.65 -12.97
CA PHE A 169 13.18 -10.77 -12.36
C PHE A 169 12.22 -9.70 -12.87
N ILE A 170 12.66 -8.44 -12.93
CA ILE A 170 11.86 -7.34 -13.46
C ILE A 170 11.50 -7.60 -14.92
N ALA A 171 12.47 -7.90 -15.78
CA ALA A 171 12.25 -8.15 -17.20
C ALA A 171 11.31 -9.34 -17.43
N THR A 172 11.54 -10.47 -16.75
CA THR A 172 10.70 -11.67 -16.89
C THR A 172 9.27 -11.42 -16.46
N ALA A 173 9.05 -10.72 -15.34
CA ALA A 173 7.70 -10.39 -14.89
C ALA A 173 7.00 -9.44 -15.88
N ASN A 174 7.71 -8.45 -16.40
CA ASN A 174 7.16 -7.53 -17.41
C ASN A 174 6.82 -8.28 -18.72
N ASP A 175 7.66 -9.19 -19.20
CA ASP A 175 7.41 -9.99 -20.41
C ASP A 175 6.18 -10.91 -20.25
N LEU A 176 5.86 -11.33 -19.02
CA LEU A 176 4.65 -12.08 -18.70
C LEU A 176 3.42 -11.19 -18.40
N GLY A 177 3.55 -9.87 -18.47
CA GLY A 177 2.50 -8.92 -18.15
C GLY A 177 2.24 -8.78 -16.64
N GLY A 178 3.15 -9.28 -15.79
CA GLY A 178 3.03 -9.21 -14.33
C GLY A 178 3.44 -7.86 -13.77
N TYR A 179 2.75 -7.40 -12.74
CA TYR A 179 3.10 -6.19 -11.99
C TYR A 179 4.37 -6.42 -11.16
N VAL A 180 5.26 -5.45 -11.09
CA VAL A 180 6.48 -5.54 -10.25
C VAL A 180 6.51 -4.40 -9.26
N ALA A 181 6.55 -4.72 -7.96
CA ALA A 181 6.85 -3.73 -6.94
C ALA A 181 8.24 -3.99 -6.35
N TYR A 182 8.99 -2.90 -6.13
CA TYR A 182 10.38 -2.96 -5.71
C TYR A 182 10.63 -2.07 -4.50
N HIS A 183 10.93 -2.70 -3.37
CA HIS A 183 11.67 -2.08 -2.28
C HIS A 183 13.13 -2.05 -2.71
N VAL A 184 13.67 -0.89 -3.07
CA VAL A 184 14.98 -0.80 -3.74
C VAL A 184 16.12 -1.34 -2.88
N GLY A 185 17.10 -1.89 -3.55
CA GLY A 185 18.32 -2.45 -2.97
C GLY A 185 18.69 -3.77 -3.60
N THR A 186 19.98 -3.93 -3.85
CA THR A 186 20.61 -5.17 -4.31
C THR A 186 21.75 -5.53 -3.35
N THR A 187 22.37 -6.69 -3.57
CA THR A 187 23.58 -7.07 -2.82
C THR A 187 24.74 -6.07 -2.98
N LYS A 188 24.67 -5.18 -4.00
CA LYS A 188 25.68 -4.15 -4.28
C LYS A 188 25.37 -2.81 -3.60
N SER A 189 24.12 -2.34 -3.68
CA SER A 189 23.74 -0.96 -3.30
C SER A 189 23.09 -0.85 -1.92
N GLY A 190 22.38 -1.88 -1.45
CA GLY A 190 21.55 -1.81 -0.25
C GLY A 190 20.32 -0.93 -0.43
N SER A 191 19.55 -0.77 0.67
CA SER A 191 18.25 -0.10 0.68
C SER A 191 18.34 1.33 1.22
N ARG A 192 18.93 2.23 0.43
CA ARG A 192 19.07 3.67 0.69
C ARG A 192 19.08 4.40 -0.65
N LEU A 193 19.46 5.69 -0.67
CA LEU A 193 19.60 6.45 -1.89
C LEU A 193 20.46 5.74 -2.95
N ASP A 194 21.52 5.02 -2.53
CA ASP A 194 22.36 4.25 -3.46
C ASP A 194 21.57 3.16 -4.20
N GLY A 195 20.60 2.53 -3.54
CA GLY A 195 19.70 1.59 -4.20
C GLY A 195 18.79 2.25 -5.24
N LEU A 196 18.34 3.48 -4.97
CA LEU A 196 17.56 4.24 -5.94
C LEU A 196 18.42 4.67 -7.14
N ARG A 197 19.67 5.05 -6.92
CA ARG A 197 20.65 5.36 -7.98
C ARG A 197 20.92 4.20 -8.94
N GLU A 198 20.78 2.97 -8.47
CA GLU A 198 20.99 1.77 -9.27
C GLU A 198 19.78 1.44 -10.19
N VAL A 199 18.58 1.95 -9.89
CA VAL A 199 17.36 1.63 -10.63
C VAL A 199 17.46 1.87 -12.15
N PRO A 200 18.01 2.99 -12.66
CA PRO A 200 18.15 3.21 -14.11
C PRO A 200 18.91 2.07 -14.82
N GLU A 201 20.00 1.57 -14.19
CA GLU A 201 20.80 0.46 -14.72
C GLU A 201 20.02 -0.85 -14.71
N LEU A 202 19.27 -1.13 -13.63
CA LEU A 202 18.45 -2.34 -13.49
C LEU A 202 17.32 -2.40 -14.52
N LEU A 203 16.70 -1.27 -14.84
CA LEU A 203 15.58 -1.20 -15.78
C LEU A 203 16.03 -1.19 -17.24
N GLY A 204 17.19 -0.59 -17.53
CA GLY A 204 17.58 -0.33 -18.90
C GLY A 204 16.47 0.39 -19.66
N ASN A 205 16.22 0.00 -20.92
CA ASN A 205 15.21 0.66 -21.77
C ASN A 205 13.82 0.00 -21.68
N ARG A 206 13.67 -1.14 -21.03
CA ARG A 206 12.44 -1.96 -21.09
C ARG A 206 11.82 -2.23 -19.73
N GLY A 207 12.63 -2.29 -18.68
CA GLY A 207 12.15 -2.64 -17.34
C GLY A 207 11.13 -1.60 -16.85
N ARG A 208 10.09 -2.08 -16.18
CA ARG A 208 9.02 -1.27 -15.57
C ARG A 208 8.77 -1.73 -14.16
N VAL A 209 8.59 -0.78 -13.24
CA VAL A 209 8.52 -1.13 -11.83
C VAL A 209 7.75 -0.07 -11.03
N HIS A 210 7.09 -0.53 -9.99
CA HIS A 210 6.57 0.32 -8.92
C HIS A 210 7.65 0.48 -7.84
N ILE A 211 8.21 1.67 -7.71
CA ILE A 211 9.16 2.02 -6.65
C ILE A 211 8.38 2.29 -5.37
N ALA A 212 8.53 1.38 -4.41
CA ALA A 212 7.84 1.46 -3.13
C ALA A 212 8.42 2.57 -2.23
N HIS A 213 7.56 3.26 -1.47
CA HIS A 213 7.87 4.18 -0.35
C HIS A 213 9.15 5.01 -0.52
N VAL A 214 9.22 5.85 -1.59
CA VAL A 214 10.42 6.64 -1.96
C VAL A 214 11.02 7.41 -0.77
N ASN A 215 10.18 7.90 0.15
CA ASN A 215 10.64 8.60 1.37
C ASN A 215 11.51 7.73 2.31
N ALA A 216 11.43 6.41 2.19
CA ALA A 216 12.27 5.51 2.99
C ALA A 216 13.76 5.56 2.58
N TYR A 217 14.06 6.06 1.38
CA TYR A 217 15.43 6.20 0.86
C TYR A 217 16.02 7.60 1.10
N CYS A 218 15.21 8.54 1.64
CA CYS A 218 15.58 9.94 1.90
C CYS A 218 15.59 10.24 3.40
N ARG A 219 16.43 9.52 4.18
CA ARG A 219 16.54 9.66 5.64
C ARG A 219 17.74 10.47 6.11
N GLY A 220 18.52 11.02 5.18
CA GLY A 220 19.75 11.75 5.49
C GLY A 220 20.92 10.82 5.86
N SER A 221 20.93 9.60 5.32
CA SER A 221 21.96 8.60 5.64
C SER A 221 23.16 8.59 4.69
N ILE A 222 23.01 9.17 3.51
CA ILE A 222 24.05 9.29 2.47
C ILE A 222 24.42 10.75 2.25
N LEU A 223 23.43 11.61 2.09
CA LEU A 223 23.53 13.06 1.90
C LEU A 223 22.62 13.78 2.91
N PRO A 224 22.72 15.11 3.06
CA PRO A 224 21.69 15.90 3.72
C PRO A 224 20.30 15.59 3.14
N VAL A 225 19.29 15.53 3.98
CA VAL A 225 17.92 15.09 3.59
C VAL A 225 17.39 15.80 2.36
N ASN A 226 17.59 17.11 2.25
CA ASN A 226 17.10 17.87 1.08
C ASN A 226 17.82 17.45 -0.22
N ASP A 227 19.09 17.13 -0.15
CA ASP A 227 19.86 16.69 -1.32
C ASP A 227 19.41 15.27 -1.73
N GLU A 228 19.16 14.38 -0.76
CA GLU A 228 18.57 13.05 -1.05
C GLU A 228 17.19 13.17 -1.70
N ILE A 229 16.35 14.10 -1.25
CA ILE A 229 15.03 14.36 -1.83
C ILE A 229 15.15 14.84 -3.27
N HIS A 230 16.00 15.85 -3.54
CA HIS A 230 16.20 16.39 -4.88
C HIS A 230 16.70 15.31 -5.82
N GLU A 231 17.65 14.52 -5.41
CA GLU A 231 18.19 13.44 -6.25
C GLU A 231 17.14 12.35 -6.52
N ALA A 232 16.37 11.95 -5.50
CA ALA A 232 15.30 10.98 -5.66
C ALA A 232 14.22 11.48 -6.65
N LEU A 233 13.83 12.76 -6.56
CA LEU A 233 12.87 13.37 -7.50
C LEU A 233 13.42 13.40 -8.92
N ASN A 234 14.70 13.70 -9.11
CA ASN A 234 15.33 13.69 -10.43
C ASN A 234 15.33 12.29 -11.04
N ILE A 235 15.76 11.26 -10.28
CA ILE A 235 15.78 9.87 -10.73
C ILE A 235 14.36 9.41 -11.13
N ILE A 236 13.36 9.66 -10.30
CA ILE A 236 11.97 9.28 -10.60
C ILE A 236 11.43 10.05 -11.83
N SER A 237 11.77 11.34 -11.97
CA SER A 237 11.36 12.15 -13.14
C SER A 237 11.96 11.62 -14.43
N GLU A 238 13.24 11.25 -14.44
CA GLU A 238 13.93 10.69 -15.61
C GLU A 238 13.36 9.32 -16.02
N LEU A 239 12.89 8.54 -15.04
CA LEU A 239 12.30 7.21 -15.26
C LEU A 239 10.77 7.23 -15.40
N ARG A 240 10.16 8.41 -15.53
CA ARG A 240 8.70 8.60 -15.44
C ARG A 240 7.87 7.67 -16.33
N ASP A 241 8.40 7.28 -17.50
CA ASP A 241 7.71 6.39 -18.44
C ASP A 241 7.88 4.89 -18.11
N GLN A 242 8.75 4.58 -17.17
CA GLN A 242 9.06 3.21 -16.76
C GLN A 242 8.66 2.93 -15.32
N VAL A 243 8.50 3.97 -14.49
CA VAL A 243 8.19 3.79 -13.08
C VAL A 243 6.87 4.42 -12.68
N VAL A 244 6.21 3.78 -11.75
CA VAL A 244 5.22 4.38 -10.86
C VAL A 244 5.77 4.37 -9.45
N SER A 245 5.33 5.29 -8.60
CA SER A 245 5.95 5.46 -7.29
C SER A 245 4.98 5.97 -6.22
N GLU A 246 5.32 5.72 -4.98
CA GLU A 246 4.53 6.11 -3.84
C GLU A 246 5.39 6.63 -2.68
N VAL A 247 4.73 7.33 -1.76
CA VAL A 247 5.28 7.70 -0.46
C VAL A 247 4.33 7.26 0.64
N HIS A 248 4.86 6.97 1.82
CA HIS A 248 4.03 6.86 3.01
C HIS A 248 4.28 8.02 3.98
N LEU A 249 3.20 8.48 4.63
CA LEU A 249 3.21 9.67 5.47
C LEU A 249 3.39 9.36 6.97
N ALA A 250 3.66 8.10 7.31
CA ALA A 250 3.86 7.67 8.68
C ALA A 250 5.31 7.83 9.11
N ARG A 251 5.53 8.40 10.31
CA ARG A 251 6.87 8.51 10.89
C ARG A 251 7.50 7.18 11.29
N PRO A 252 6.77 6.22 11.90
CA PRO A 252 7.32 4.91 12.20
C PRO A 252 7.57 4.09 10.94
N ASN A 253 8.73 3.41 10.86
CA ASN A 253 8.95 2.30 9.95
C ASN A 253 8.55 1.00 10.63
N PHE A 254 8.59 -0.12 9.87
CA PHE A 254 8.51 -1.46 10.44
C PHE A 254 9.59 -2.34 9.83
N THR A 255 10.10 -3.28 10.65
CA THR A 255 11.19 -4.17 10.28
C THR A 255 11.21 -5.39 11.19
N LEU A 256 12.07 -6.38 10.92
CA LEU A 256 12.21 -7.59 11.72
C LEU A 256 13.30 -7.44 12.76
N GLY A 257 12.99 -7.70 14.04
CA GLY A 257 13.92 -7.59 15.16
C GLY A 257 14.88 -8.77 15.30
N LYS A 258 14.75 -9.81 14.45
CA LYS A 258 15.48 -11.06 14.58
C LYS A 258 16.99 -10.88 14.63
N CYS A 259 17.61 -11.53 15.63
CA CYS A 259 19.05 -11.57 15.85
C CYS A 259 19.59 -12.99 15.64
N ASP A 260 20.89 -13.10 15.34
CA ASP A 260 21.62 -14.36 15.32
C ASP A 260 21.97 -14.85 16.74
N GLU A 261 22.63 -15.99 16.83
CA GLU A 261 23.05 -16.62 18.10
C GLU A 261 24.06 -15.77 18.92
N ASN A 262 24.73 -14.82 18.28
CA ASN A 262 25.64 -13.87 18.91
C ASN A 262 24.97 -12.55 19.27
N GLY A 263 23.64 -12.46 19.14
CA GLY A 263 22.86 -11.25 19.40
C GLY A 263 22.94 -10.18 18.32
N LYS A 264 23.61 -10.41 17.18
CA LYS A 264 23.68 -9.43 16.08
C LYS A 264 22.38 -9.41 15.29
N VAL A 265 21.86 -8.22 14.99
CA VAL A 265 20.65 -8.05 14.16
C VAL A 265 20.89 -8.58 12.74
N LEU A 266 19.92 -9.33 12.20
CA LEU A 266 20.02 -9.91 10.87
C LEU A 266 19.60 -8.92 9.76
N ALA A 267 18.59 -8.09 10.02
CA ALA A 267 18.11 -7.14 9.04
C ALA A 267 18.93 -5.84 9.07
N ASP A 268 19.50 -5.44 7.93
CA ASP A 268 20.24 -4.17 7.80
C ASP A 268 19.39 -2.96 8.17
N VAL A 269 18.07 -3.01 7.90
CA VAL A 269 17.14 -1.94 8.25
C VAL A 269 17.14 -1.66 9.75
N VAL A 270 17.08 -2.69 10.61
CA VAL A 270 17.18 -2.54 12.08
C VAL A 270 18.50 -1.96 12.47
N GLY A 271 19.60 -2.53 11.95
CA GLY A 271 20.95 -2.07 12.23
C GLY A 271 21.15 -0.58 11.90
N ASN A 272 20.62 -0.15 10.76
CA ASN A 272 20.67 1.26 10.35
C ASN A 272 19.81 2.15 11.26
N CYS A 273 18.60 1.72 11.65
CA CYS A 273 17.76 2.47 12.58
C CYS A 273 18.41 2.66 13.95
N LEU A 274 19.05 1.62 14.48
CA LEU A 274 19.78 1.68 15.76
C LEU A 274 20.95 2.67 15.68
N LYS A 275 21.76 2.58 14.63
CA LYS A 275 22.94 3.46 14.41
C LYS A 275 22.56 4.94 14.30
N LEU A 276 21.36 5.29 13.76
CA LEU A 276 20.89 6.68 13.68
C LEU A 276 20.80 7.37 15.05
N LYS A 277 20.71 6.60 16.14
CA LYS A 277 20.65 7.10 17.52
C LYS A 277 21.76 6.52 18.41
N ASN A 278 22.86 6.05 17.79
CA ASN A 278 24.05 5.54 18.45
C ASN A 278 23.81 4.28 19.33
N TYR A 279 22.76 3.49 19.04
CA TYR A 279 22.61 2.16 19.63
C TYR A 279 23.46 1.13 18.86
N THR A 280 23.96 0.12 19.56
CA THR A 280 24.64 -1.01 18.92
C THR A 280 23.64 -1.83 18.09
N PRO A 281 24.05 -2.37 16.93
CA PRO A 281 23.17 -3.21 16.10
C PRO A 281 23.11 -4.65 16.65
N THR A 282 22.63 -4.79 17.89
CA THR A 282 22.51 -6.04 18.64
C THR A 282 21.18 -6.10 19.36
N ASP A 283 20.84 -7.27 19.87
CA ASP A 283 19.65 -7.49 20.71
C ASP A 283 19.68 -6.63 21.99
N GLU A 284 20.88 -6.41 22.58
CA GLU A 284 21.06 -5.49 23.71
C GLU A 284 20.77 -4.04 23.28
N GLY A 285 21.20 -3.63 22.10
CA GLY A 285 20.89 -2.30 21.56
C GLY A 285 19.39 -2.13 21.27
N ILE A 286 18.69 -3.19 20.84
CA ILE A 286 17.23 -3.18 20.70
C ILE A 286 16.55 -3.00 22.07
N ARG A 287 16.99 -3.75 23.11
CA ARG A 287 16.43 -3.59 24.48
C ARG A 287 16.65 -2.18 25.01
N ALA A 288 17.84 -1.61 24.83
CA ALA A 288 18.11 -0.24 25.22
C ALA A 288 17.21 0.77 24.47
N ALA A 289 17.05 0.60 23.16
CA ALA A 289 16.18 1.45 22.34
C ALA A 289 14.69 1.31 22.72
N LEU A 290 14.23 0.12 23.11
CA LEU A 290 12.88 -0.11 23.66
C LEU A 290 12.72 0.57 25.02
N HIS A 291 13.70 0.41 25.92
CA HIS A 291 13.68 1.02 27.25
C HIS A 291 13.55 2.55 27.15
N ASP A 292 14.32 3.18 26.29
CA ASP A 292 14.36 4.61 26.09
C ASP A 292 13.17 5.16 25.27
N GLY A 293 12.30 4.30 24.79
CA GLY A 293 11.12 4.68 23.97
C GLY A 293 11.45 5.07 22.52
N TYR A 294 12.69 4.83 22.06
CA TYR A 294 13.06 5.06 20.67
C TYR A 294 12.59 3.93 19.74
N ALA A 295 12.64 2.69 20.21
CA ALA A 295 12.06 1.56 19.51
C ALA A 295 10.71 1.17 20.11
N SER A 296 9.87 0.56 19.29
CA SER A 296 8.63 -0.10 19.71
C SER A 296 8.55 -1.49 19.07
N THR A 297 7.78 -2.37 19.69
CA THR A 297 7.36 -3.62 19.07
C THR A 297 5.84 -3.67 18.98
N VAL A 298 5.28 -4.71 18.34
CA VAL A 298 3.85 -4.87 18.17
C VAL A 298 3.26 -5.80 19.23
N GLU A 299 2.06 -5.46 19.68
CA GLU A 299 1.24 -6.31 20.53
C GLU A 299 -0.13 -6.50 19.89
N THR A 300 -0.62 -7.73 19.88
CA THR A 300 -1.96 -8.07 19.40
C THR A 300 -3.00 -7.79 20.46
N THR A 301 -4.03 -7.03 20.10
CA THR A 301 -5.21 -6.77 20.93
C THR A 301 -6.48 -7.31 20.24
N SER A 302 -7.63 -7.24 20.90
CA SER A 302 -8.92 -7.58 20.29
C SER A 302 -9.28 -6.71 19.07
N ASN A 303 -8.76 -5.48 19.02
CA ASN A 303 -9.10 -4.46 18.01
C ASN A 303 -8.01 -4.25 16.96
N GLY A 304 -6.96 -5.06 16.98
CA GLY A 304 -5.85 -4.93 16.04
C GLY A 304 -4.48 -4.94 16.72
N LEU A 305 -3.46 -4.56 16.00
CA LEU A 305 -2.10 -4.44 16.50
C LEU A 305 -1.84 -3.02 17.02
N VAL A 306 -1.11 -2.95 18.14
CA VAL A 306 -0.69 -1.68 18.76
C VAL A 306 0.82 -1.67 18.97
N LEU A 307 1.41 -0.48 18.95
CA LEU A 307 2.82 -0.28 19.27
C LEU A 307 3.01 -0.20 20.78
N VAL A 308 3.98 -0.93 21.30
CA VAL A 308 4.39 -0.91 22.71
C VAL A 308 5.89 -0.72 22.85
N THR A 309 6.31 -0.06 23.91
CA THR A 309 7.70 0.28 24.22
C THR A 309 7.99 0.04 25.70
N GLY A 310 9.18 0.40 26.21
CA GLY A 310 9.59 0.20 27.60
C GLY A 310 9.63 -1.25 28.02
N GLU A 311 9.45 -1.50 29.31
CA GLU A 311 9.47 -2.86 29.92
C GLU A 311 8.50 -3.83 29.24
N ARG A 312 7.34 -3.35 28.78
CA ARG A 312 6.36 -4.21 28.08
C ARG A 312 6.88 -4.64 26.73
N GLY A 313 7.49 -3.71 25.97
CA GLY A 313 8.12 -3.99 24.69
C GLY A 313 9.28 -4.98 24.82
N ILE A 314 10.13 -4.82 25.84
CA ILE A 314 11.24 -5.73 26.15
C ILE A 314 10.73 -7.13 26.44
N LYS A 315 9.70 -7.27 27.27
CA LYS A 315 9.10 -8.59 27.59
C LYS A 315 8.57 -9.31 26.36
N LEU A 316 7.94 -8.59 25.42
CA LEU A 316 7.46 -9.18 24.17
C LEU A 316 8.62 -9.58 23.24
N PHE A 317 9.66 -8.74 23.13
CA PHE A 317 10.86 -9.01 22.34
C PHE A 317 11.58 -10.28 22.85
N ASP A 318 11.74 -10.41 24.17
CA ASP A 318 12.38 -11.57 24.79
C ASP A 318 11.52 -12.85 24.67
N ALA A 319 10.22 -12.75 24.90
CA ALA A 319 9.29 -13.86 24.74
C ALA A 319 9.25 -14.42 23.31
N ALA A 320 9.42 -13.55 22.32
CA ALA A 320 9.53 -13.91 20.90
C ALA A 320 10.93 -14.38 20.48
N LYS A 321 11.91 -14.44 21.40
CA LYS A 321 13.31 -14.77 21.11
C LYS A 321 13.86 -13.92 19.96
N THR A 322 13.65 -12.61 20.04
CA THR A 322 13.98 -11.57 19.06
C THR A 322 13.20 -11.61 17.73
N ASP A 323 12.50 -12.69 17.41
CA ASP A 323 11.74 -12.86 16.15
C ASP A 323 10.38 -12.16 16.24
N ILE A 324 10.40 -10.84 16.25
CA ILE A 324 9.22 -9.99 16.35
C ILE A 324 9.39 -8.73 15.53
N THR A 325 8.28 -8.17 15.09
CA THR A 325 8.26 -6.89 14.37
C THR A 325 8.70 -5.74 15.27
N MET A 326 9.65 -4.95 14.80
CA MET A 326 10.15 -3.73 15.44
C MET A 326 9.72 -2.51 14.65
N SER A 327 9.62 -1.37 15.33
CA SER A 327 9.30 -0.07 14.74
C SER A 327 10.19 1.03 15.31
N PHE A 328 10.63 1.93 14.43
CA PHE A 328 11.47 3.07 14.78
C PHE A 328 10.92 4.35 14.11
N PRO A 329 10.92 5.52 14.78
CA PRO A 329 10.39 6.77 14.24
C PRO A 329 11.42 7.46 13.32
N VAL A 330 11.86 6.78 12.25
CA VAL A 330 12.99 7.18 11.41
C VAL A 330 12.63 7.84 10.08
N ASN A 331 11.36 7.78 9.67
CA ASN A 331 10.96 8.41 8.42
C ASN A 331 10.91 9.92 8.60
N ASN A 332 11.60 10.62 7.70
CA ASN A 332 11.76 12.07 7.79
C ASN A 332 10.49 12.78 7.32
N ALA A 333 9.95 13.68 8.14
CA ALA A 333 8.74 14.43 7.81
C ALA A 333 8.92 15.36 6.61
N THR A 334 10.12 15.98 6.47
CA THR A 334 10.43 16.84 5.32
C THR A 334 10.42 16.03 4.02
N ALA A 335 11.03 14.83 4.02
CA ALA A 335 11.01 13.94 2.88
C ALA A 335 9.58 13.50 2.52
N ALA A 336 8.80 13.06 3.51
CA ALA A 336 7.41 12.68 3.29
C ALA A 336 6.59 13.84 2.68
N PHE A 337 6.72 15.05 3.23
CA PHE A 337 6.00 16.22 2.74
C PHE A 337 6.44 16.65 1.33
N GLN A 338 7.74 16.85 1.10
CA GLN A 338 8.25 17.35 -0.18
C GLN A 338 8.01 16.34 -1.31
N LEU A 339 8.29 15.06 -1.09
CA LEU A 339 8.04 14.03 -2.11
C LEU A 339 6.55 13.92 -2.47
N THR A 340 5.65 14.10 -1.48
CA THR A 340 4.21 14.08 -1.76
C THR A 340 3.75 15.27 -2.58
N ALA A 341 4.29 16.48 -2.32
CA ALA A 341 3.82 17.73 -2.91
C ALA A 341 4.56 18.12 -4.20
N SER A 342 5.73 17.51 -4.49
CA SER A 342 6.56 17.92 -5.62
C SER A 342 5.94 17.59 -6.95
N LYS A 343 6.01 18.57 -7.87
CA LYS A 343 5.50 18.51 -9.23
C LYS A 343 6.59 18.85 -10.25
N ASN A 344 6.44 18.35 -11.46
CA ASN A 344 7.28 18.69 -12.59
C ASN A 344 6.89 20.06 -13.21
N ALA A 345 7.55 20.45 -14.29
CA ALA A 345 7.29 21.71 -15.00
C ALA A 345 5.86 21.80 -15.60
N ASP A 346 5.24 20.65 -15.87
CA ASP A 346 3.87 20.55 -16.41
C ASP A 346 2.81 20.54 -15.29
N ASN A 347 3.21 20.83 -14.05
CA ASN A 347 2.36 20.82 -12.86
C ASN A 347 1.78 19.44 -12.52
N GLU A 348 2.43 18.35 -12.92
CA GLU A 348 2.07 17.00 -12.60
C GLU A 348 2.93 16.45 -11.45
N PHE A 349 2.34 15.66 -10.58
CA PHE A 349 3.09 15.03 -9.47
C PHE A 349 4.20 14.12 -9.99
N ILE A 350 5.39 14.23 -9.40
CA ILE A 350 6.52 13.36 -9.69
C ILE A 350 6.29 12.00 -9.04
N ILE A 351 5.86 12.00 -7.78
CA ILE A 351 5.44 10.77 -7.06
C ILE A 351 3.93 10.59 -7.24
N ASP A 352 3.49 9.42 -7.65
CA ASP A 352 2.11 9.19 -8.08
C ASP A 352 1.10 9.13 -6.92
N ALA A 353 1.40 8.38 -5.87
CA ALA A 353 0.43 8.03 -4.85
C ALA A 353 0.92 8.25 -3.42
N ILE A 354 -0.05 8.24 -2.51
CA ILE A 354 0.14 8.05 -1.07
C ILE A 354 -0.30 6.62 -0.74
N ALA A 355 0.60 5.83 -0.16
CA ALA A 355 0.31 4.50 0.35
C ALA A 355 0.68 4.40 1.83
N SER A 356 0.28 3.34 2.52
CA SER A 356 0.54 3.25 3.96
C SER A 356 1.78 2.45 4.31
N ASP A 357 2.12 1.46 3.48
CA ASP A 357 3.09 0.41 3.82
C ASP A 357 2.72 -0.22 5.19
N ALA A 358 1.41 -0.44 5.42
CA ALA A 358 0.81 -0.80 6.70
C ALA A 358 -0.04 -2.09 6.62
N GLY A 359 -1.35 -2.00 6.53
CA GLY A 359 -2.22 -3.17 6.62
C GLY A 359 -2.36 -3.65 8.06
N ALA A 360 -1.77 -4.79 8.39
CA ALA A 360 -1.71 -5.29 9.76
C ALA A 360 -0.79 -4.45 10.66
N LEU A 361 0.08 -3.61 10.10
CA LEU A 361 0.92 -2.69 10.87
C LEU A 361 0.13 -1.45 11.30
N PRO A 362 0.26 -0.97 12.55
CA PRO A 362 -0.59 0.10 13.09
C PRO A 362 -0.17 1.50 12.62
N ARG A 363 -0.26 1.74 11.31
CA ARG A 363 -0.01 3.05 10.67
C ARG A 363 -0.89 3.31 9.44
N ASN A 364 -2.12 2.77 9.44
CA ASN A 364 -3.12 3.02 8.40
C ASN A 364 -3.70 4.43 8.56
N ILE A 365 -2.93 5.46 8.21
CA ILE A 365 -3.23 6.87 8.47
C ILE A 365 -3.19 7.75 7.21
N ASN A 366 -3.40 7.15 6.03
CA ASN A 366 -3.28 7.86 4.76
C ASN A 366 -4.22 9.06 4.67
N ILE A 367 -5.51 8.87 5.01
CA ILE A 367 -6.51 9.94 4.97
C ILE A 367 -6.17 11.03 5.96
N GLU A 368 -5.86 10.68 7.20
CA GLU A 368 -5.54 11.65 8.27
C GLU A 368 -4.35 12.52 7.90
N GLN A 369 -3.30 11.93 7.35
CA GLN A 369 -2.09 12.67 6.98
C GLN A 369 -2.31 13.48 5.70
N ALA A 370 -3.00 12.94 4.70
CA ALA A 370 -3.34 13.67 3.49
C ALA A 370 -4.27 14.86 3.80
N MET A 371 -5.25 14.70 4.69
CA MET A 371 -6.09 15.80 5.18
C MET A 371 -5.29 16.87 5.91
N ARG A 372 -4.24 16.50 6.67
CA ARG A 372 -3.31 17.48 7.26
C ARG A 372 -2.57 18.25 6.18
N MET A 373 -2.11 17.59 5.11
CA MET A 373 -1.46 18.28 3.99
C MET A 373 -2.40 19.27 3.32
N VAL A 374 -3.68 18.94 3.16
CA VAL A 374 -4.68 19.88 2.64
C VAL A 374 -4.86 21.06 3.60
N LYS A 375 -4.99 20.82 4.90
CA LYS A 375 -5.14 21.90 5.90
C LYS A 375 -3.93 22.84 5.98
N PHE A 376 -2.74 22.37 5.63
CA PHE A 376 -1.51 23.18 5.54
C PHE A 376 -1.28 23.80 4.15
N GLY A 377 -2.15 23.54 3.16
CA GLY A 377 -1.97 24.02 1.79
C GLY A 377 -0.85 23.32 1.02
N GLY A 378 -0.44 22.12 1.43
CA GLY A 378 0.52 21.29 0.71
C GLY A 378 -0.12 20.50 -0.43
N LEU A 379 -1.43 20.29 -0.40
CA LEU A 379 -2.25 19.70 -1.45
C LEU A 379 -3.59 20.43 -1.52
N GLU A 380 -4.13 20.59 -2.72
CA GLU A 380 -5.53 20.90 -2.90
C GLU A 380 -6.41 19.67 -2.63
N PRO A 381 -7.71 19.82 -2.26
CA PRO A 381 -8.60 18.68 -2.03
C PRO A 381 -8.63 17.69 -3.19
N ILE A 382 -8.71 18.20 -4.41
CA ILE A 382 -8.74 17.40 -5.64
C ILE A 382 -7.41 16.63 -5.87
N GLU A 383 -6.28 17.21 -5.48
CA GLU A 383 -4.96 16.60 -5.56
C GLU A 383 -4.79 15.49 -4.52
N MET A 384 -5.35 15.67 -3.33
CA MET A 384 -5.44 14.61 -2.33
C MET A 384 -6.21 13.41 -2.87
N VAL A 385 -7.37 13.65 -3.49
CA VAL A 385 -8.18 12.60 -4.12
C VAL A 385 -7.43 11.92 -5.27
N ALA A 386 -6.70 12.68 -6.07
CA ALA A 386 -5.84 12.11 -7.11
C ALA A 386 -4.85 11.10 -6.51
N LYS A 387 -4.16 11.46 -5.42
CA LYS A 387 -3.14 10.62 -4.78
C LYS A 387 -3.68 9.45 -3.95
N LEU A 388 -4.92 9.52 -3.47
CA LEU A 388 -5.53 8.46 -2.67
C LEU A 388 -6.38 7.48 -3.49
N SER A 389 -6.84 7.88 -4.68
CA SER A 389 -7.83 7.08 -5.43
C SER A 389 -7.49 6.99 -6.93
N TYR A 390 -7.44 8.11 -7.65
CA TYR A 390 -7.32 8.11 -9.11
C TYR A 390 -5.97 7.59 -9.61
N ASN A 391 -4.86 8.14 -9.11
CA ASN A 391 -3.53 7.69 -9.48
C ASN A 391 -3.25 6.25 -9.02
N PRO A 392 -3.57 5.84 -7.77
CA PRO A 392 -3.49 4.45 -7.33
C PRO A 392 -4.23 3.47 -8.26
N ALA A 393 -5.45 3.80 -8.69
CA ALA A 393 -6.18 2.96 -9.65
C ALA A 393 -5.41 2.78 -10.96
N ARG A 394 -4.89 3.88 -11.53
CA ARG A 394 -4.08 3.85 -12.75
C ARG A 394 -2.76 3.12 -12.55
N MET A 395 -2.12 3.27 -11.39
CA MET A 395 -0.86 2.55 -11.08
C MET A 395 -1.02 1.05 -11.22
N VAL A 396 -2.17 0.49 -10.82
CA VAL A 396 -2.42 -0.96 -10.78
C VAL A 396 -3.16 -1.46 -12.02
N GLY A 397 -3.81 -0.56 -12.79
CA GLY A 397 -4.63 -0.92 -13.95
C GLY A 397 -6.10 -1.19 -13.62
N LEU A 398 -6.61 -0.60 -12.52
CA LEU A 398 -8.01 -0.73 -12.08
C LEU A 398 -8.91 0.23 -12.87
N THR A 399 -9.34 -0.18 -14.04
CA THR A 399 -10.05 0.71 -14.99
C THR A 399 -11.47 1.07 -14.58
N SER A 400 -12.11 0.27 -13.72
CA SER A 400 -13.47 0.49 -13.20
C SER A 400 -13.52 1.30 -11.90
N LYS A 401 -12.36 1.58 -11.26
CA LYS A 401 -12.22 2.18 -9.92
C LYS A 401 -11.50 3.53 -9.95
N GLY A 402 -11.39 4.19 -8.80
CA GLY A 402 -10.62 5.43 -8.61
C GLY A 402 -11.28 6.70 -9.17
N ARG A 403 -12.55 6.65 -9.56
CA ARG A 403 -13.34 7.79 -10.06
C ARG A 403 -14.82 7.64 -9.78
N LEU A 404 -15.52 8.76 -9.71
CA LEU A 404 -16.98 8.81 -9.55
C LEU A 404 -17.62 9.14 -10.90
N SER A 405 -17.93 8.12 -11.68
CA SER A 405 -18.54 8.27 -13.01
C SER A 405 -19.61 7.21 -13.22
N VAL A 406 -20.69 7.56 -13.93
CA VAL A 406 -21.76 6.60 -14.23
C VAL A 406 -21.22 5.35 -14.92
N GLY A 407 -21.64 4.20 -14.44
CA GLY A 407 -21.21 2.87 -14.92
C GLY A 407 -19.96 2.31 -14.21
N HIS A 408 -19.24 3.13 -13.41
CA HIS A 408 -18.09 2.67 -12.63
C HIS A 408 -18.52 1.99 -11.33
N ASP A 409 -17.59 1.28 -10.72
CA ASP A 409 -17.81 0.64 -9.43
C ASP A 409 -18.19 1.69 -8.38
N ALA A 410 -19.20 1.36 -7.58
CA ALA A 410 -19.60 2.19 -6.46
C ALA A 410 -18.71 1.91 -5.25
N ASP A 411 -17.39 2.07 -5.46
CA ASP A 411 -16.38 2.07 -4.42
C ASP A 411 -16.16 3.52 -3.99
N ILE A 412 -16.55 3.83 -2.75
CA ILE A 412 -16.63 5.22 -2.26
C ILE A 412 -16.09 5.29 -0.84
N THR A 413 -15.28 6.30 -0.57
CA THR A 413 -14.88 6.69 0.78
C THR A 413 -15.52 8.03 1.12
N ILE A 414 -16.19 8.11 2.27
CA ILE A 414 -16.71 9.37 2.81
C ILE A 414 -15.81 9.82 3.94
N ILE A 415 -15.36 11.07 3.88
CA ILE A 415 -14.42 11.68 4.83
C ILE A 415 -15.13 12.75 5.65
N ASP A 416 -14.98 12.71 6.95
CA ASP A 416 -15.31 13.82 7.83
C ASP A 416 -14.14 14.82 7.84
N PRO A 417 -14.26 16.01 7.19
CA PRO A 417 -13.15 16.95 7.07
C PRO A 417 -12.78 17.64 8.41
N VAL A 418 -13.69 17.61 9.38
CA VAL A 418 -13.45 18.15 10.73
C VAL A 418 -12.57 17.20 11.52
N LYS A 419 -12.96 15.92 11.58
CA LYS A 419 -12.15 14.86 12.20
C LYS A 419 -10.87 14.59 11.40
N GLY A 420 -10.94 14.72 10.07
CA GLY A 420 -9.84 14.42 9.14
C GLY A 420 -9.64 12.92 8.98
N SER A 421 -10.70 12.13 9.04
CA SER A 421 -10.69 10.67 8.91
C SER A 421 -11.89 10.18 8.12
N ALA A 422 -11.83 8.93 7.62
CA ALA A 422 -12.98 8.30 6.97
C ALA A 422 -14.12 8.11 7.96
N SER A 423 -15.33 8.43 7.53
CA SER A 423 -16.58 8.15 8.26
C SER A 423 -17.28 6.91 7.70
N HIS A 424 -17.22 6.69 6.38
CA HIS A 424 -17.80 5.50 5.73
C HIS A 424 -16.89 4.97 4.64
N GLY A 425 -16.89 3.65 4.48
CA GLY A 425 -16.33 2.91 3.36
C GLY A 425 -17.41 2.10 2.67
N ILE A 426 -17.50 2.19 1.35
CA ILE A 426 -18.50 1.53 0.53
C ILE A 426 -17.76 0.81 -0.60
N VAL A 427 -18.08 -0.46 -0.83
CA VAL A 427 -17.51 -1.29 -1.91
C VAL A 427 -18.67 -1.92 -2.67
N ALA A 428 -18.68 -1.77 -3.99
CA ALA A 428 -19.75 -2.24 -4.87
C ALA A 428 -21.15 -1.84 -4.35
N GLY A 429 -21.25 -0.63 -3.78
CA GLY A 429 -22.49 -0.10 -3.23
C GLY A 429 -22.89 -0.64 -1.85
N GLU A 430 -22.11 -1.52 -1.25
CA GLU A 430 -22.32 -2.05 0.10
C GLU A 430 -21.52 -1.29 1.14
N LEU A 431 -22.16 -0.91 2.24
CA LEU A 431 -21.49 -0.24 3.37
C LEU A 431 -20.61 -1.25 4.12
N ILE A 432 -19.29 -1.13 3.99
CA ILE A 432 -18.31 -2.02 4.62
C ILE A 432 -17.73 -1.46 5.92
N MET A 433 -17.80 -0.15 6.13
CA MET A 433 -17.30 0.49 7.35
C MET A 433 -18.14 1.75 7.65
N SER A 434 -18.43 1.97 8.93
CA SER A 434 -19.06 3.19 9.45
C SER A 434 -18.42 3.62 10.76
N GLU A 435 -17.92 4.87 10.81
CA GLU A 435 -17.27 5.48 11.99
C GLU A 435 -16.19 4.57 12.62
N GLY A 436 -15.33 3.98 11.77
CA GLY A 436 -14.27 3.05 12.16
C GLY A 436 -14.70 1.63 12.51
N ASN A 437 -16.02 1.35 12.53
CA ASN A 437 -16.55 0.02 12.76
C ASN A 437 -16.66 -0.74 11.43
N VAL A 438 -15.98 -1.85 11.29
CA VAL A 438 -16.04 -2.70 10.10
C VAL A 438 -17.33 -3.53 10.12
N LEU A 439 -18.09 -3.42 9.06
CA LEU A 439 -19.38 -4.08 8.83
C LEU A 439 -19.30 -5.17 7.77
N GLY A 440 -18.36 -5.02 6.83
CA GLY A 440 -18.11 -5.99 5.76
C GLY A 440 -17.66 -7.34 6.32
N LYS A 441 -18.08 -8.43 5.67
CA LYS A 441 -17.86 -9.81 6.15
C LYS A 441 -17.11 -10.69 5.17
N SER A 442 -16.93 -10.23 3.94
CA SER A 442 -16.32 -10.95 2.83
C SER A 442 -15.18 -10.10 2.28
N GLY A 443 -14.83 -10.26 1.04
CA GLY A 443 -13.87 -9.47 0.27
C GLY A 443 -13.79 -9.99 -1.15
N THR A 444 -13.37 -9.16 -2.08
CA THR A 444 -13.18 -9.52 -3.48
C THR A 444 -11.70 -9.63 -3.78
N ILE A 445 -11.26 -10.77 -4.31
CA ILE A 445 -9.86 -10.97 -4.70
C ILE A 445 -9.63 -10.40 -6.10
N LEU A 446 -8.65 -9.51 -6.23
CA LEU A 446 -8.18 -9.04 -7.53
C LEU A 446 -7.11 -10.00 -8.04
N THR A 447 -7.28 -10.52 -9.26
CA THR A 447 -6.34 -11.46 -9.89
C THR A 447 -6.20 -11.18 -11.37
N THR A 448 -5.30 -11.86 -12.05
CA THR A 448 -5.16 -11.81 -13.51
C THR A 448 -5.81 -13.06 -14.16
N ALA A 449 -5.99 -13.05 -15.47
CA ALA A 449 -6.48 -14.21 -16.22
C ALA A 449 -5.63 -15.47 -15.97
N ARG A 450 -4.33 -15.34 -15.66
CA ARG A 450 -3.45 -16.47 -15.32
C ARG A 450 -3.80 -17.11 -13.98
N GLY A 451 -4.19 -16.29 -13.00
CA GLY A 451 -4.50 -16.73 -11.64
C GLY A 451 -5.96 -17.13 -11.43
N GLU A 452 -6.85 -16.77 -12.35
CA GLU A 452 -8.31 -16.93 -12.20
C GLU A 452 -8.71 -18.35 -11.77
N ARG A 453 -8.15 -19.39 -12.41
CA ARG A 453 -8.45 -20.78 -12.06
C ARG A 453 -8.13 -21.10 -10.60
N LYS A 454 -6.99 -20.61 -10.08
CA LYS A 454 -6.58 -20.84 -8.70
C LYS A 454 -7.46 -20.09 -7.73
N ILE A 455 -7.74 -18.81 -8.02
CA ILE A 455 -8.59 -17.98 -7.15
C ILE A 455 -10.01 -18.52 -7.08
N ASN A 456 -10.60 -18.91 -8.20
CA ASN A 456 -11.93 -19.54 -8.24
C ASN A 456 -12.03 -20.78 -7.33
N SER A 457 -10.93 -21.50 -7.08
CA SER A 457 -10.91 -22.67 -6.20
C SER A 457 -11.04 -22.32 -4.70
N TYR A 458 -10.95 -21.05 -4.33
CA TYR A 458 -11.16 -20.59 -2.95
C TYR A 458 -12.63 -20.29 -2.62
N GLU A 459 -13.52 -20.34 -3.63
CA GLU A 459 -14.96 -20.07 -3.47
C GLU A 459 -15.26 -18.68 -2.88
N LEU A 460 -14.42 -17.69 -3.24
CA LEU A 460 -14.56 -16.28 -2.89
C LEU A 460 -14.90 -15.46 -4.13
N ASP A 461 -15.50 -14.29 -3.91
CA ASP A 461 -15.68 -13.31 -4.98
C ASP A 461 -14.33 -12.85 -5.51
N TYR A 462 -14.22 -12.70 -6.83
CA TYR A 462 -13.02 -12.22 -7.47
C TYR A 462 -13.30 -11.35 -8.70
N GLU A 463 -12.35 -10.51 -9.02
CA GLU A 463 -12.32 -9.66 -10.21
C GLU A 463 -11.03 -9.93 -10.99
N VAL A 464 -11.16 -10.22 -12.29
CA VAL A 464 -10.00 -10.37 -13.19
C VAL A 464 -9.64 -9.01 -13.75
N ILE A 465 -8.40 -8.57 -13.48
CA ILE A 465 -7.85 -7.32 -13.97
C ILE A 465 -6.73 -7.59 -14.98
N ASP A 466 -6.50 -6.63 -15.87
CA ASP A 466 -5.39 -6.63 -16.82
C ASP A 466 -4.29 -5.69 -16.32
N THR A 467 -3.25 -6.24 -15.73
CA THR A 467 -2.10 -5.49 -15.22
C THR A 467 -1.33 -4.73 -16.30
N THR A 468 -1.50 -5.08 -17.60
CA THR A 468 -0.90 -4.31 -18.71
C THR A 468 -1.57 -2.96 -18.93
N GLN A 469 -2.74 -2.71 -18.33
CA GLN A 469 -3.39 -1.41 -18.26
C GLN A 469 -2.79 -0.49 -17.18
N ALA A 470 -1.90 -1.03 -16.34
CA ALA A 470 -1.20 -0.23 -15.33
C ALA A 470 -0.39 0.90 -15.98
N LEU A 471 -0.34 2.04 -15.30
CA LEU A 471 0.27 3.28 -15.79
C LEU A 471 1.71 3.09 -16.29
N MET A 472 2.50 2.22 -15.65
CA MET A 472 3.87 1.93 -16.08
C MET A 472 3.95 1.16 -17.40
N TYR A 473 2.86 0.54 -17.87
CA TYR A 473 2.77 -0.15 -19.17
C TYR A 473 2.03 0.70 -20.20
N SER A 474 0.89 1.30 -19.82
CA SER A 474 0.02 2.06 -20.73
C SER A 474 0.54 3.46 -21.02
N GLY A 475 1.48 3.97 -20.22
CA GLY A 475 1.97 5.33 -20.31
C GLY A 475 1.10 6.36 -19.60
N ARG A 476 1.57 7.61 -19.54
CA ARG A 476 0.93 8.70 -18.77
C ARG A 476 -0.01 9.58 -19.59
N ASN A 477 -0.17 9.29 -20.88
CA ASN A 477 -1.02 10.07 -21.81
C ASN A 477 -2.51 9.78 -21.64
#